data_51e8140a7208de96c2dc3903473c3a4e
#
_entry.id   51e8140a7208de96c2dc3903473c3a4e
#
_cell.length_a   1.000
_cell.length_b   1.000
_cell.length_c   1.000
_cell.angle_alpha   90.00
_cell.angle_beta   90.00
_cell.angle_gamma   90.00
#
_symmetry.space_group_name_H-M   'P 1'
#
loop_
_entity.id
_entity.type
_entity.pdbx_description
1 polymer ?
#
loop_
_entity_poly.entity_id
_entity_poly.type
_entity_poly.pdbx_seq_one_letter_code
_entity_poly.pdbx_strand_id
1 'polypeptide(L)'
;MSENGCNMKVDLSGQVALVTGASQGLGRAMAVRLGGAGAKVACLARNAEKLAETVAAVKEAGGEAEAFPCDVKSGEDVEKVLDAVTEKWERLDIVVNNAGITRDTLIPRMGDDDWDDVIATNLRGPFLFTRAATRPMMSQRYGRIINISSVSGLMGNPGQSNYSASKAGLIGMTRTVARELAKRKITVNAICPGFIESDMSAALGDKIIGEAKKRIPANRLGTPEEVADVVLFLASDAGSYITGQVITIDGGMTC
;
A
#
# COMPACT_ATOMS: atom_id res chain seq x y z
N MET A 1 11.60 18.96 33.25
CA MET A 1 10.39 18.34 32.64
C MET A 1 10.88 17.19 31.78
N SER A 2 10.62 15.98 32.16
CA SER A 2 11.15 14.77 31.53
C SER A 2 10.50 14.57 30.15
N GLU A 3 11.31 14.58 29.11
CA GLU A 3 10.93 14.16 27.77
C GLU A 3 10.68 12.63 27.74
N ASN A 4 9.63 12.19 28.39
CA ASN A 4 9.09 10.84 28.20
C ASN A 4 8.11 10.85 27.02
N GLY A 5 8.59 11.18 25.83
CA GLY A 5 7.92 10.84 24.60
C GLY A 5 7.91 9.31 24.50
N CYS A 6 6.72 8.70 24.50
CA CYS A 6 6.56 7.28 24.17
C CYS A 6 6.97 7.09 22.71
N ASN A 7 8.25 6.94 22.45
CA ASN A 7 8.79 6.63 21.13
C ASN A 7 8.57 5.14 20.91
N MET A 8 7.44 4.78 20.28
CA MET A 8 7.20 3.40 19.85
C MET A 8 8.25 3.04 18.81
N LYS A 9 9.34 2.42 19.25
CA LYS A 9 10.39 1.96 18.36
C LYS A 9 9.91 0.65 17.74
N VAL A 10 9.60 0.68 16.45
CA VAL A 10 9.28 -0.52 15.68
C VAL A 10 10.58 -1.12 15.16
N ASP A 11 10.78 -2.41 15.39
CA ASP A 11 11.89 -3.21 14.86
C ASP A 11 11.33 -4.34 13.99
N LEU A 12 11.70 -4.33 12.71
CA LEU A 12 11.33 -5.34 11.72
C LEU A 12 12.55 -6.17 11.27
N SER A 13 13.62 -6.17 12.07
CA SER A 13 14.83 -6.93 11.75
C SER A 13 14.53 -8.40 11.51
N GLY A 14 15.10 -8.95 10.44
CA GLY A 14 14.85 -10.33 10.02
C GLY A 14 13.53 -10.58 9.30
N GLN A 15 12.69 -9.56 9.10
CA GLN A 15 11.46 -9.65 8.32
C GLN A 15 11.68 -9.22 6.86
N VAL A 16 10.87 -9.77 5.97
CA VAL A 16 10.87 -9.46 4.54
C VAL A 16 9.55 -8.80 4.15
N ALA A 17 9.63 -7.60 3.58
CA ALA A 17 8.51 -6.82 3.10
C ALA A 17 8.52 -6.73 1.57
N LEU A 18 7.35 -6.88 0.96
CA LEU A 18 7.12 -6.68 -0.46
C LEU A 18 6.19 -5.48 -0.64
N VAL A 19 6.62 -4.49 -1.44
CA VAL A 19 5.83 -3.28 -1.70
C VAL A 19 5.59 -3.13 -3.19
N THR A 20 4.32 -3.18 -3.61
CA THR A 20 3.94 -2.95 -5.01
C THR A 20 3.78 -1.45 -5.30
N GLY A 21 4.10 -1.03 -6.52
CA GLY A 21 4.07 0.39 -6.88
C GLY A 21 5.14 1.22 -6.15
N ALA A 22 6.28 0.61 -5.82
CA ALA A 22 7.34 1.21 -5.00
C ALA A 22 8.22 2.24 -5.74
N SER A 23 7.98 2.52 -7.03
CA SER A 23 8.85 3.38 -7.82
C SER A 23 8.79 4.86 -7.47
N GLN A 24 7.74 5.34 -6.79
CA GLN A 24 7.52 6.75 -6.42
C GLN A 24 6.44 6.92 -5.36
N GLY A 25 6.26 8.15 -4.86
CA GLY A 25 5.15 8.57 -4.01
C GLY A 25 4.97 7.69 -2.77
N LEU A 26 3.74 7.29 -2.47
CA LEU A 26 3.40 6.46 -1.30
C LEU A 26 4.20 5.16 -1.24
N GLY A 27 4.34 4.46 -2.38
CA GLY A 27 5.06 3.19 -2.42
C GLY A 27 6.54 3.34 -2.06
N ARG A 28 7.21 4.40 -2.54
CA ARG A 28 8.59 4.72 -2.15
C ARG A 28 8.69 5.04 -0.66
N ALA A 29 7.82 5.92 -0.14
CA ALA A 29 7.82 6.29 1.28
C ALA A 29 7.63 5.07 2.19
N MET A 30 6.68 4.17 1.84
CA MET A 30 6.46 2.93 2.59
C MET A 30 7.66 1.99 2.53
N ALA A 31 8.30 1.83 1.36
CA ALA A 31 9.50 1.01 1.22
C ALA A 31 10.66 1.52 2.08
N VAL A 32 10.92 2.84 2.04
CA VAL A 32 11.95 3.50 2.86
C VAL A 32 11.65 3.34 4.34
N ARG A 33 10.39 3.53 4.75
CA ARG A 33 9.99 3.44 6.15
C ARG A 33 10.14 2.03 6.73
N LEU A 34 9.72 1.01 5.95
CA LEU A 34 9.89 -0.40 6.34
C LEU A 34 11.36 -0.82 6.40
N GLY A 35 12.15 -0.41 5.40
CA GLY A 35 13.59 -0.69 5.39
C GLY A 35 14.34 0.00 6.52
N GLY A 36 14.04 1.27 6.80
CA GLY A 36 14.61 2.00 7.94
C GLY A 36 14.24 1.42 9.30
N ALA A 37 13.19 0.60 9.37
CA ALA A 37 12.83 -0.19 10.56
C ALA A 37 13.49 -1.59 10.59
N GLY A 38 14.38 -1.91 9.65
CA GLY A 38 15.16 -3.15 9.61
C GLY A 38 14.60 -4.26 8.72
N ALA A 39 13.47 -4.06 8.03
CA ALA A 39 12.98 -5.06 7.08
C ALA A 39 13.85 -5.10 5.81
N LYS A 40 13.98 -6.29 5.21
CA LYS A 40 14.47 -6.46 3.85
C LYS A 40 13.31 -6.16 2.89
N VAL A 41 13.49 -5.27 1.91
CA VAL A 41 12.38 -4.76 1.10
C VAL A 41 12.51 -5.17 -0.37
N ALA A 42 11.54 -5.96 -0.84
CA ALA A 42 11.31 -6.17 -2.26
C ALA A 42 10.50 -4.98 -2.81
N CYS A 43 11.14 -4.16 -3.65
CA CYS A 43 10.51 -3.01 -4.30
C CYS A 43 9.99 -3.41 -5.68
N LEU A 44 8.66 -3.33 -5.90
CA LEU A 44 8.03 -3.78 -7.14
C LEU A 44 7.38 -2.62 -7.91
N ALA A 45 7.69 -2.53 -9.19
CA ALA A 45 7.02 -1.70 -10.18
C ALA A 45 7.48 -2.09 -11.60
N ARG A 46 6.90 -1.49 -12.63
CA ARG A 46 7.32 -1.75 -14.03
C ARG A 46 8.61 -1.03 -14.43
N ASN A 47 8.87 0.15 -13.85
CA ASN A 47 10.03 0.98 -14.19
C ASN A 47 11.23 0.63 -13.31
N ALA A 48 12.22 -0.07 -13.88
CA ALA A 48 13.41 -0.53 -13.18
C ALA A 48 14.31 0.62 -12.72
N GLU A 49 14.43 1.72 -13.49
CA GLU A 49 15.27 2.88 -13.14
C GLU A 49 14.74 3.57 -11.88
N LYS A 50 13.42 3.86 -11.84
CA LYS A 50 12.81 4.46 -10.66
C LYS A 50 12.81 3.51 -9.44
N LEU A 51 12.78 2.19 -9.66
CA LEU A 51 12.98 1.23 -8.57
C LEU A 51 14.39 1.30 -8.00
N ALA A 52 15.41 1.48 -8.85
CA ALA A 52 16.79 1.63 -8.39
C ALA A 52 16.96 2.86 -7.47
N GLU A 53 16.28 3.99 -7.78
CA GLU A 53 16.26 5.16 -6.90
C GLU A 53 15.63 4.84 -5.54
N THR A 54 14.53 4.06 -5.52
CA THR A 54 13.89 3.66 -4.27
C THR A 54 14.78 2.74 -3.46
N VAL A 55 15.44 1.77 -4.12
CA VAL A 55 16.41 0.88 -3.47
C VAL A 55 17.56 1.69 -2.84
N ALA A 56 18.07 2.70 -3.55
CA ALA A 56 19.09 3.60 -3.01
C ALA A 56 18.60 4.34 -1.76
N ALA A 57 17.40 4.91 -1.80
CA ALA A 57 16.80 5.61 -0.67
C ALA A 57 16.57 4.69 0.55
N VAL A 58 16.18 3.42 0.35
CA VAL A 58 16.07 2.43 1.43
C VAL A 58 17.45 2.16 2.06
N LYS A 59 18.50 2.02 1.24
CA LYS A 59 19.86 1.80 1.73
C LYS A 59 20.42 3.00 2.49
N GLU A 60 20.14 4.23 2.04
CA GLU A 60 20.48 5.47 2.74
C GLU A 60 19.77 5.55 4.11
N ALA A 61 18.57 5.01 4.24
CA ALA A 61 17.86 4.88 5.52
C ALA A 61 18.38 3.73 6.41
N GLY A 62 19.44 3.04 5.99
CA GLY A 62 20.06 1.95 6.74
C GLY A 62 19.43 0.57 6.52
N GLY A 63 18.50 0.45 5.54
CA GLY A 63 17.81 -0.80 5.22
C GLY A 63 18.48 -1.61 4.10
N GLU A 64 17.95 -2.82 3.87
CA GLU A 64 18.27 -3.68 2.72
C GLU A 64 17.09 -3.69 1.75
N ALA A 65 17.35 -3.49 0.45
CA ALA A 65 16.30 -3.56 -0.57
C ALA A 65 16.80 -4.06 -1.91
N GLU A 66 15.88 -4.61 -2.70
CA GLU A 66 16.11 -5.02 -4.08
C GLU A 66 14.92 -4.69 -4.98
N ALA A 67 15.21 -4.42 -6.26
CA ALA A 67 14.23 -4.09 -7.28
C ALA A 67 13.77 -5.35 -8.02
N PHE A 68 12.46 -5.52 -8.11
CA PHE A 68 11.82 -6.60 -8.86
C PHE A 68 10.84 -5.99 -9.88
N PRO A 69 11.26 -5.82 -11.15
CA PRO A 69 10.35 -5.38 -12.21
C PRO A 69 9.17 -6.36 -12.35
N CYS A 70 7.93 -5.82 -12.28
CA CYS A 70 6.73 -6.64 -12.27
C CYS A 70 5.52 -5.85 -12.79
N ASP A 71 4.71 -6.45 -13.67
CA ASP A 71 3.35 -5.98 -13.94
C ASP A 71 2.39 -6.69 -12.99
N VAL A 72 1.78 -5.94 -12.08
CA VAL A 72 0.84 -6.47 -11.09
C VAL A 72 -0.41 -7.12 -11.69
N LYS A 73 -0.70 -6.88 -12.98
CA LYS A 73 -1.80 -7.51 -13.72
C LYS A 73 -1.48 -8.92 -14.19
N SER A 74 -0.19 -9.27 -14.32
CA SER A 74 0.29 -10.57 -14.79
C SER A 74 0.40 -11.56 -13.63
N GLY A 75 -0.43 -12.61 -13.66
CA GLY A 75 -0.33 -13.67 -12.64
C GLY A 75 1.02 -14.42 -12.71
N GLU A 76 1.59 -14.55 -13.90
CA GLU A 76 2.89 -15.21 -14.10
C GLU A 76 4.04 -14.37 -13.48
N ASP A 77 4.03 -13.03 -13.71
CA ASP A 77 5.03 -12.14 -13.12
C ASP A 77 4.94 -12.14 -11.59
N VAL A 78 3.71 -12.15 -11.04
CA VAL A 78 3.48 -12.21 -9.60
C VAL A 78 4.07 -13.47 -9.00
N GLU A 79 3.79 -14.65 -9.57
CA GLU A 79 4.35 -15.93 -9.09
C GLU A 79 5.89 -15.93 -9.18
N LYS A 80 6.47 -15.51 -10.32
CA LYS A 80 7.93 -15.41 -10.50
C LYS A 80 8.59 -14.53 -9.44
N VAL A 81 7.98 -13.36 -9.14
CA VAL A 81 8.54 -12.45 -8.14
C VAL A 81 8.43 -13.03 -6.74
N LEU A 82 7.30 -13.66 -6.40
CA LEU A 82 7.13 -14.29 -5.08
C LEU A 82 8.14 -15.42 -4.88
N ASP A 83 8.38 -16.24 -5.91
CA ASP A 83 9.38 -17.30 -5.88
C ASP A 83 10.79 -16.70 -5.69
N ALA A 84 11.16 -15.69 -6.49
CA ALA A 84 12.46 -15.02 -6.37
C ALA A 84 12.70 -14.38 -4.99
N VAL A 85 11.67 -13.74 -4.41
CA VAL A 85 11.73 -13.15 -3.05
C VAL A 85 11.92 -14.24 -1.99
N THR A 86 11.15 -15.34 -2.10
CA THR A 86 11.21 -16.44 -1.13
C THR A 86 12.49 -17.28 -1.28
N GLU A 87 13.00 -17.48 -2.49
CA GLU A 87 14.31 -18.12 -2.71
C GLU A 87 15.45 -17.30 -2.12
N LYS A 88 15.40 -15.95 -2.29
CA LYS A 88 16.47 -15.06 -1.84
C LYS A 88 16.54 -14.90 -0.33
N TRP A 89 15.39 -14.75 0.33
CA TRP A 89 15.32 -14.39 1.75
C TRP A 89 14.65 -15.46 2.63
N GLU A 90 14.23 -16.59 2.06
CA GLU A 90 13.65 -17.77 2.70
C GLU A 90 12.34 -17.51 3.47
N ARG A 91 11.77 -16.30 3.31
CA ARG A 91 10.53 -15.86 3.99
C ARG A 91 9.85 -14.72 3.28
N LEU A 92 8.58 -14.50 3.62
CA LEU A 92 7.81 -13.30 3.26
C LEU A 92 6.86 -12.96 4.41
N ASP A 93 7.04 -11.79 5.03
CA ASP A 93 6.33 -11.40 6.23
C ASP A 93 5.29 -10.33 6.02
N ILE A 94 5.59 -9.38 5.14
CA ILE A 94 4.78 -8.19 4.92
C ILE A 94 4.52 -8.03 3.43
N VAL A 95 3.24 -7.83 3.06
CA VAL A 95 2.84 -7.46 1.70
C VAL A 95 2.07 -6.16 1.76
N VAL A 96 2.55 -5.15 1.04
CA VAL A 96 1.87 -3.87 0.85
C VAL A 96 1.37 -3.78 -0.58
N ASN A 97 0.08 -3.98 -0.77
CA ASN A 97 -0.61 -3.82 -2.05
C ASN A 97 -0.92 -2.34 -2.26
N ASN A 98 0.03 -1.61 -2.86
CA ASN A 98 -0.08 -0.18 -3.10
C ASN A 98 -0.23 0.19 -4.59
N ALA A 99 0.26 -0.63 -5.51
CA ALA A 99 0.14 -0.34 -6.94
C ALA A 99 -1.29 0.00 -7.33
N GLY A 100 -1.46 1.11 -8.05
CA GLY A 100 -2.77 1.56 -8.49
C GLY A 100 -2.66 2.65 -9.55
N ILE A 101 -3.73 2.76 -10.34
CA ILE A 101 -3.89 3.78 -11.38
C ILE A 101 -5.28 4.41 -11.27
N THR A 102 -5.43 5.57 -11.87
CA THR A 102 -6.73 6.21 -12.14
C THR A 102 -6.93 6.36 -13.65
N ARG A 103 -8.19 6.32 -14.09
CA ARG A 103 -8.66 6.66 -15.43
C ARG A 103 -9.96 7.44 -15.24
N ASP A 104 -9.80 8.71 -14.90
CA ASP A 104 -10.91 9.55 -14.42
C ASP A 104 -11.71 10.09 -15.60
N THR A 105 -12.99 9.72 -15.65
CA THR A 105 -13.96 10.26 -16.60
C THR A 105 -15.39 10.04 -16.09
N LEU A 106 -16.33 10.90 -16.50
CA LEU A 106 -17.73 10.75 -16.10
C LEU A 106 -18.34 9.48 -16.72
N ILE A 107 -19.23 8.82 -15.98
CA ILE A 107 -19.81 7.51 -16.34
C ILE A 107 -20.33 7.43 -17.79
N PRO A 108 -21.00 8.45 -18.39
CA PRO A 108 -21.45 8.35 -19.77
C PRO A 108 -20.34 8.31 -20.83
N ARG A 109 -19.09 8.58 -20.44
CA ARG A 109 -17.92 8.60 -21.33
C ARG A 109 -16.88 7.55 -20.95
N MET A 110 -17.08 6.81 -19.86
CA MET A 110 -16.14 5.79 -19.39
C MET A 110 -16.17 4.61 -20.35
N GLY A 111 -15.04 4.32 -20.98
CA GLY A 111 -14.87 3.15 -21.85
C GLY A 111 -14.58 1.90 -21.04
N ASP A 112 -14.87 0.74 -21.67
CA ASP A 112 -14.60 -0.57 -21.06
C ASP A 112 -13.11 -0.76 -20.75
N ASP A 113 -12.22 -0.30 -21.63
CA ASP A 113 -10.77 -0.38 -21.43
C ASP A 113 -10.31 0.42 -20.18
N ASP A 114 -10.89 1.60 -19.94
CA ASP A 114 -10.58 2.42 -18.75
C ASP A 114 -11.08 1.74 -17.47
N TRP A 115 -12.23 1.09 -17.55
CA TRP A 115 -12.78 0.30 -16.45
C TRP A 115 -11.90 -0.92 -16.17
N ASP A 116 -11.64 -1.73 -17.20
CA ASP A 116 -10.90 -3.00 -17.07
C ASP A 116 -9.46 -2.78 -16.61
N ASP A 117 -8.75 -1.75 -17.12
CA ASP A 117 -7.38 -1.44 -16.72
C ASP A 117 -7.30 -1.07 -15.23
N VAL A 118 -8.27 -0.28 -14.73
CA VAL A 118 -8.33 0.11 -13.31
C VAL A 118 -8.68 -1.09 -12.42
N ILE A 119 -9.66 -1.91 -12.79
CA ILE A 119 -10.03 -3.11 -12.03
C ILE A 119 -8.89 -4.13 -12.03
N ALA A 120 -8.25 -4.35 -13.18
CA ALA A 120 -7.14 -5.29 -13.30
C ALA A 120 -5.95 -4.86 -12.42
N THR A 121 -5.63 -3.57 -12.39
CA THR A 121 -4.50 -3.06 -11.61
C THR A 121 -4.83 -2.97 -10.12
N ASN A 122 -5.94 -2.30 -9.76
CA ASN A 122 -6.22 -1.88 -8.39
C ASN A 122 -6.90 -2.95 -7.53
N LEU A 123 -7.54 -3.95 -8.15
CA LEU A 123 -8.28 -4.99 -7.43
C LEU A 123 -7.73 -6.39 -7.74
N ARG A 124 -7.62 -6.75 -9.04
CA ARG A 124 -7.10 -8.06 -9.42
C ARG A 124 -5.63 -8.21 -9.05
N GLY A 125 -4.79 -7.19 -9.23
CA GLY A 125 -3.39 -7.20 -8.80
C GLY A 125 -3.23 -7.52 -7.31
N PRO A 126 -3.81 -6.76 -6.38
CA PRO A 126 -3.83 -7.11 -4.95
C PRO A 126 -4.34 -8.51 -4.63
N PHE A 127 -5.36 -8.99 -5.36
CA PHE A 127 -5.82 -10.38 -5.23
C PHE A 127 -4.73 -11.38 -5.59
N LEU A 128 -4.01 -11.18 -6.70
CA LEU A 128 -2.93 -12.07 -7.13
C LEU A 128 -1.80 -12.14 -6.11
N PHE A 129 -1.32 -10.97 -5.62
CA PHE A 129 -0.29 -10.91 -4.58
C PHE A 129 -0.75 -11.53 -3.27
N THR A 130 -1.97 -11.23 -2.82
CA THR A 130 -2.53 -11.81 -1.61
C THR A 130 -2.60 -13.33 -1.70
N ARG A 131 -3.13 -13.87 -2.81
CA ARG A 131 -3.21 -15.31 -3.05
C ARG A 131 -1.84 -15.98 -3.03
N ALA A 132 -0.87 -15.44 -3.74
CA ALA A 132 0.48 -16.01 -3.82
C ALA A 132 1.21 -15.94 -2.47
N ALA A 133 1.10 -14.80 -1.74
CA ALA A 133 1.74 -14.60 -0.44
C ALA A 133 1.14 -15.48 0.67
N THR A 134 -0.12 -15.88 0.57
CA THR A 134 -0.75 -16.71 1.64
C THR A 134 -0.07 -18.05 1.83
N ARG A 135 0.49 -18.67 0.79
CA ARG A 135 1.15 -19.98 0.90
C ARG A 135 2.37 -19.94 1.84
N PRO A 136 3.40 -19.10 1.61
CA PRO A 136 4.53 -18.99 2.54
C PRO A 136 4.10 -18.46 3.91
N MET A 137 3.23 -17.45 4.00
CA MET A 137 2.75 -16.90 5.28
C MET A 137 2.01 -17.93 6.14
N MET A 138 1.18 -18.78 5.53
CA MET A 138 0.49 -19.87 6.26
C MET A 138 1.46 -20.93 6.78
N SER A 139 2.50 -21.27 6.02
CA SER A 139 3.54 -22.22 6.42
C SER A 139 4.33 -21.71 7.62
N GLN A 140 4.78 -20.45 7.57
CA GLN A 140 5.51 -19.80 8.66
C GLN A 140 4.64 -19.36 9.84
N ARG A 141 3.30 -19.40 9.70
CA ARG A 141 2.29 -18.96 10.69
C ARG A 141 2.52 -17.50 11.13
N TYR A 142 2.82 -16.66 10.19
CA TYR A 142 3.01 -15.21 10.36
C TYR A 142 2.77 -14.50 9.04
N GLY A 143 2.14 -13.32 9.09
CA GLY A 143 1.99 -12.46 7.91
C GLY A 143 1.25 -11.16 8.24
N ARG A 144 1.57 -10.13 7.46
CA ARG A 144 0.93 -8.81 7.48
C ARG A 144 0.61 -8.40 6.06
N ILE A 145 -0.67 -8.34 5.72
CA ILE A 145 -1.13 -7.89 4.40
C ILE A 145 -1.81 -6.53 4.58
N ILE A 146 -1.30 -5.52 3.90
CA ILE A 146 -1.77 -4.15 4.01
C ILE A 146 -2.18 -3.68 2.62
N ASN A 147 -3.46 -3.41 2.44
CA ASN A 147 -4.06 -2.99 1.18
C ASN A 147 -4.25 -1.48 1.18
N ILE A 148 -3.62 -0.77 0.25
CA ILE A 148 -3.81 0.67 0.11
C ILE A 148 -5.06 0.93 -0.75
N SER A 149 -6.15 1.25 -0.05
CA SER A 149 -7.43 1.65 -0.65
C SER A 149 -7.47 3.16 -0.90
N SER A 150 -8.57 3.82 -0.63
CA SER A 150 -8.76 5.27 -0.74
C SER A 150 -10.07 5.68 -0.05
N VAL A 151 -10.17 6.93 0.38
CA VAL A 151 -11.46 7.54 0.76
C VAL A 151 -12.47 7.49 -0.39
N SER A 152 -12.03 7.52 -1.66
CA SER A 152 -12.92 7.33 -2.82
C SER A 152 -13.61 5.97 -2.82
N GLY A 153 -13.01 4.94 -2.21
CA GLY A 153 -13.66 3.64 -2.02
C GLY A 153 -14.71 3.61 -0.90
N LEU A 154 -14.72 4.63 -0.03
CA LEU A 154 -15.69 4.76 1.06
C LEU A 154 -16.89 5.62 0.65
N MET A 155 -16.62 6.78 0.05
CA MET A 155 -17.67 7.79 -0.20
C MET A 155 -17.98 8.01 -1.69
N GLY A 156 -17.20 7.41 -2.60
CA GLY A 156 -17.28 7.70 -4.03
C GLY A 156 -16.64 9.05 -4.37
N ASN A 157 -16.34 9.23 -5.65
CA ASN A 157 -15.90 10.52 -6.18
C ASN A 157 -16.37 10.66 -7.63
N PRO A 158 -17.04 11.77 -8.02
CA PRO A 158 -17.47 11.98 -9.39
C PRO A 158 -16.31 11.83 -10.39
N GLY A 159 -16.56 11.08 -11.48
CA GLY A 159 -15.54 10.77 -12.49
C GLY A 159 -14.65 9.57 -12.17
N GLN A 160 -14.82 8.95 -10.99
CA GLN A 160 -13.98 7.81 -10.52
C GLN A 160 -14.80 6.54 -10.30
N SER A 161 -15.79 6.25 -11.12
CA SER A 161 -16.63 5.06 -10.92
C SER A 161 -15.81 3.75 -10.89
N ASN A 162 -14.85 3.58 -11.82
CA ASN A 162 -13.92 2.47 -11.87
C ASN A 162 -12.98 2.42 -10.67
N TYR A 163 -12.36 3.57 -10.33
CA TYR A 163 -11.42 3.67 -9.20
C TYR A 163 -12.12 3.42 -7.88
N SER A 164 -13.26 4.08 -7.63
CA SER A 164 -14.04 3.89 -6.39
C SER A 164 -14.53 2.45 -6.24
N ALA A 165 -15.02 1.83 -7.33
CA ALA A 165 -15.42 0.42 -7.31
C ALA A 165 -14.25 -0.50 -6.98
N SER A 166 -13.05 -0.28 -7.59
CA SER A 166 -11.86 -1.08 -7.32
C SER A 166 -11.42 -0.97 -5.85
N LYS A 167 -11.44 0.25 -5.29
CA LYS A 167 -11.01 0.51 -3.91
C LYS A 167 -12.03 0.03 -2.88
N ALA A 168 -13.33 0.12 -3.17
CA ALA A 168 -14.38 -0.50 -2.37
C ALA A 168 -14.31 -2.03 -2.40
N GLY A 169 -14.07 -2.63 -3.57
CA GLY A 169 -13.85 -4.08 -3.71
C GLY A 169 -12.65 -4.57 -2.90
N LEU A 170 -11.58 -3.80 -2.86
CA LEU A 170 -10.39 -4.10 -2.06
C LEU A 170 -10.69 -4.11 -0.55
N ILE A 171 -11.57 -3.22 -0.06
CA ILE A 171 -12.06 -3.22 1.32
C ILE A 171 -12.84 -4.51 1.62
N GLY A 172 -13.74 -4.92 0.72
CA GLY A 172 -14.49 -6.17 0.84
C GLY A 172 -13.58 -7.40 0.90
N MET A 173 -12.59 -7.47 -0.02
CA MET A 173 -11.57 -8.53 -0.04
C MET A 173 -10.75 -8.55 1.25
N THR A 174 -10.32 -7.40 1.76
CA THR A 174 -9.60 -7.28 3.04
C THR A 174 -10.34 -7.97 4.18
N ARG A 175 -11.63 -7.67 4.36
CA ARG A 175 -12.45 -8.22 5.44
C ARG A 175 -12.63 -9.73 5.33
N THR A 176 -12.80 -10.25 4.12
CA THR A 176 -12.96 -11.68 3.87
C THR A 176 -11.67 -12.43 4.16
N VAL A 177 -10.56 -12.01 3.56
CA VAL A 177 -9.25 -12.67 3.71
C VAL A 177 -8.76 -12.60 5.16
N ALA A 178 -9.04 -11.50 5.89
CA ALA A 178 -8.73 -11.39 7.31
C ALA A 178 -9.39 -12.52 8.14
N ARG A 179 -10.65 -12.84 7.87
CA ARG A 179 -11.38 -13.93 8.56
C ARG A 179 -10.81 -15.32 8.22
N GLU A 180 -10.43 -15.54 6.98
CA GLU A 180 -9.85 -16.80 6.51
C GLU A 180 -8.49 -17.11 7.16
N LEU A 181 -7.66 -16.06 7.33
CA LEU A 181 -6.25 -16.21 7.70
C LEU A 181 -5.94 -15.96 9.18
N ALA A 182 -6.86 -15.40 9.97
CA ALA A 182 -6.64 -15.03 11.37
C ALA A 182 -6.08 -16.18 12.23
N LYS A 183 -6.59 -17.42 12.07
CA LYS A 183 -6.11 -18.61 12.78
C LYS A 183 -4.64 -18.96 12.45
N ARG A 184 -4.09 -18.41 11.40
CA ARG A 184 -2.70 -18.57 10.98
C ARG A 184 -1.78 -17.44 11.44
N LYS A 185 -2.24 -16.55 12.32
CA LYS A 185 -1.55 -15.34 12.80
C LYS A 185 -1.18 -14.38 11.67
N ILE A 186 -2.01 -14.34 10.62
CA ILE A 186 -1.89 -13.40 9.51
C ILE A 186 -2.96 -12.33 9.69
N THR A 187 -2.54 -11.07 9.67
CA THR A 187 -3.47 -9.93 9.69
C THR A 187 -3.62 -9.34 8.30
N VAL A 188 -4.82 -8.88 7.96
CA VAL A 188 -5.11 -8.24 6.68
C VAL A 188 -5.92 -6.98 6.96
N ASN A 189 -5.38 -5.81 6.61
CA ASN A 189 -6.01 -4.53 6.86
C ASN A 189 -5.99 -3.64 5.61
N ALA A 190 -6.91 -2.70 5.53
CA ALA A 190 -6.94 -1.67 4.50
C ALA A 190 -6.61 -0.30 5.10
N ILE A 191 -5.84 0.48 4.37
CA ILE A 191 -5.62 1.91 4.64
C ILE A 191 -6.35 2.69 3.55
N CYS A 192 -7.09 3.73 3.94
CA CYS A 192 -7.80 4.64 3.05
C CYS A 192 -7.19 6.04 3.18
N PRO A 193 -6.16 6.37 2.38
CA PRO A 193 -5.64 7.74 2.33
C PRO A 193 -6.68 8.69 1.74
N GLY A 194 -6.71 9.91 2.26
CA GLY A 194 -7.37 11.05 1.64
C GLY A 194 -6.47 11.73 0.60
N PHE A 195 -6.48 13.07 0.59
CA PHE A 195 -5.56 13.85 -0.24
C PHE A 195 -4.16 13.86 0.38
N ILE A 196 -3.22 13.21 -0.31
CA ILE A 196 -1.82 13.11 0.11
C ILE A 196 -0.94 13.87 -0.89
N GLU A 197 0.09 14.54 -0.39
CA GLU A 197 1.10 15.20 -1.22
C GLU A 197 1.81 14.19 -2.12
N SER A 198 1.85 14.49 -3.42
CA SER A 198 2.49 13.65 -4.43
C SER A 198 2.75 14.47 -5.69
N ASP A 199 3.58 13.97 -6.59
CA ASP A 199 3.76 14.57 -7.92
C ASP A 199 2.42 14.73 -8.65
N MET A 200 1.50 13.79 -8.43
CA MET A 200 0.15 13.82 -9.02
C MET A 200 -0.70 14.94 -8.43
N SER A 201 -0.65 15.16 -7.11
CA SER A 201 -1.37 16.27 -6.47
C SER A 201 -0.74 17.62 -6.82
N ALA A 202 0.59 17.70 -6.90
CA ALA A 202 1.30 18.93 -7.34
C ALA A 202 0.91 19.35 -8.77
N ALA A 203 0.66 18.41 -9.66
CA ALA A 203 0.23 18.67 -11.03
C ALA A 203 -1.19 19.26 -11.14
N LEU A 204 -2.02 19.22 -10.08
CA LEU A 204 -3.37 19.76 -10.07
C LEU A 204 -3.42 21.31 -9.99
N GLY A 205 -2.32 21.94 -9.56
CA GLY A 205 -2.19 23.38 -9.40
C GLY A 205 -2.80 23.93 -8.10
N ASP A 206 -2.30 25.09 -7.67
CA ASP A 206 -2.58 25.68 -6.35
C ASP A 206 -4.06 25.92 -6.05
N LYS A 207 -4.85 26.27 -7.09
CA LYS A 207 -6.29 26.51 -6.93
C LYS A 207 -7.04 25.25 -6.50
N ILE A 208 -6.77 24.11 -7.16
CA ILE A 208 -7.44 22.84 -6.85
C ILE A 208 -6.95 22.31 -5.49
N ILE A 209 -5.65 22.44 -5.20
CA ILE A 209 -5.09 22.11 -3.91
C ILE A 209 -5.72 22.95 -2.79
N GLY A 210 -5.91 24.26 -3.02
CA GLY A 210 -6.57 25.16 -2.07
C GLY A 210 -8.04 24.78 -1.81
N GLU A 211 -8.77 24.35 -2.83
CA GLU A 211 -10.15 23.86 -2.68
C GLU A 211 -10.20 22.50 -1.94
N ALA A 212 -9.26 21.61 -2.23
CA ALA A 212 -9.15 20.34 -1.52
C ALA A 212 -8.88 20.57 -0.03
N LYS A 213 -7.93 21.45 0.33
CA LYS A 213 -7.61 21.80 1.72
C LYS A 213 -8.83 22.31 2.49
N LYS A 214 -9.71 23.11 1.86
CA LYS A 214 -10.94 23.60 2.50
C LYS A 214 -11.93 22.50 2.88
N ARG A 215 -11.88 21.35 2.19
CA ARG A 215 -12.74 20.19 2.47
C ARG A 215 -12.17 19.27 3.56
N ILE A 216 -10.92 19.48 3.95
CA ILE A 216 -10.23 18.68 4.96
C ILE A 216 -10.28 19.44 6.28
N PRO A 217 -10.90 18.94 7.36
CA PRO A 217 -10.93 19.60 8.66
C PRO A 217 -9.54 19.98 9.20
N ALA A 218 -8.51 19.16 8.98
CA ALA A 218 -7.13 19.46 9.33
C ALA A 218 -6.50 20.60 8.49
N ASN A 219 -7.21 21.11 7.44
CA ASN A 219 -6.82 22.20 6.56
C ASN A 219 -5.45 22.07 5.88
N ARG A 220 -5.00 20.84 5.66
CA ARG A 220 -3.77 20.49 4.93
C ARG A 220 -3.91 19.17 4.20
N LEU A 221 -3.04 18.91 3.25
CA LEU A 221 -2.84 17.57 2.72
C LEU A 221 -2.09 16.73 3.76
N GLY A 222 -2.26 15.40 3.72
CA GLY A 222 -1.39 14.47 4.40
C GLY A 222 -0.07 14.30 3.64
N THR A 223 0.95 13.79 4.32
CA THR A 223 2.23 13.46 3.68
C THR A 223 2.34 11.96 3.40
N PRO A 224 3.18 11.52 2.45
CA PRO A 224 3.46 10.10 2.22
C PRO A 224 3.97 9.40 3.48
N GLU A 225 4.75 10.10 4.31
CA GLU A 225 5.32 9.60 5.56
C GLU A 225 4.23 9.29 6.59
N GLU A 226 3.18 10.10 6.69
CA GLU A 226 2.05 9.85 7.60
C GLU A 226 1.31 8.55 7.23
N VAL A 227 1.21 8.24 5.94
CA VAL A 227 0.66 6.95 5.48
C VAL A 227 1.63 5.82 5.76
N ALA A 228 2.92 6.02 5.49
CA ALA A 228 3.96 5.02 5.72
C ALA A 228 4.11 4.66 7.21
N ASP A 229 3.90 5.60 8.12
CA ASP A 229 3.92 5.36 9.57
C ASP A 229 2.79 4.42 10.02
N VAL A 230 1.59 4.57 9.46
CA VAL A 230 0.47 3.65 9.75
C VAL A 230 0.73 2.27 9.13
N VAL A 231 1.34 2.20 7.94
CA VAL A 231 1.80 0.91 7.36
C VAL A 231 2.81 0.24 8.28
N LEU A 232 3.81 0.99 8.78
CA LEU A 232 4.80 0.48 9.72
C LEU A 232 4.16 -0.05 11.01
N PHE A 233 3.20 0.70 11.58
CA PHE A 233 2.45 0.27 12.76
C PHE A 233 1.71 -1.05 12.52
N LEU A 234 0.96 -1.16 11.41
CA LEU A 234 0.23 -2.39 11.07
C LEU A 234 1.14 -3.57 10.73
N ALA A 235 2.33 -3.31 10.21
CA ALA A 235 3.36 -4.32 9.93
C ALA A 235 4.02 -4.87 11.20
N SER A 236 4.03 -4.10 12.26
CA SER A 236 4.69 -4.43 13.54
C SER A 236 3.86 -5.37 14.42
N ASP A 237 4.46 -5.81 15.53
CA ASP A 237 3.76 -6.58 16.56
C ASP A 237 2.69 -5.78 17.29
N ALA A 238 2.79 -4.44 17.32
CA ALA A 238 1.74 -3.57 17.86
C ALA A 238 0.42 -3.70 17.06
N GLY A 239 0.49 -4.04 15.77
CA GLY A 239 -0.67 -4.32 14.91
C GLY A 239 -1.16 -5.77 14.96
N SER A 240 -0.59 -6.64 15.77
CA SER A 240 -0.82 -8.11 15.71
C SER A 240 -2.25 -8.55 16.01
N TYR A 241 -3.03 -7.74 16.72
CA TYR A 241 -4.45 -8.03 17.02
C TYR A 241 -5.43 -7.20 16.19
N ILE A 242 -4.92 -6.41 15.23
CA ILE A 242 -5.70 -5.59 14.30
C ILE A 242 -5.80 -6.35 12.98
N THR A 243 -7.01 -6.82 12.64
CA THR A 243 -7.26 -7.51 11.36
C THR A 243 -8.68 -7.24 10.86
N GLY A 244 -8.84 -7.16 9.54
CA GLY A 244 -10.12 -6.84 8.88
C GLY A 244 -10.54 -5.37 9.00
N GLN A 245 -9.65 -4.50 9.48
CA GLN A 245 -9.95 -3.09 9.72
C GLN A 245 -9.71 -2.25 8.47
N VAL A 246 -10.44 -1.13 8.43
CA VAL A 246 -10.28 -0.06 7.43
C VAL A 246 -9.90 1.21 8.18
N ILE A 247 -8.68 1.67 7.98
CA ILE A 247 -8.12 2.83 8.68
C ILE A 247 -8.02 3.98 7.70
N THR A 248 -8.73 5.07 7.98
CA THR A 248 -8.64 6.31 7.18
C THR A 248 -7.50 7.20 7.67
N ILE A 249 -6.78 7.79 6.70
CA ILE A 249 -5.72 8.79 6.94
C ILE A 249 -6.05 9.98 6.04
N ASP A 250 -6.96 10.84 6.47
CA ASP A 250 -7.60 11.83 5.61
C ASP A 250 -7.78 13.21 6.24
N GLY A 251 -7.24 13.43 7.45
CA GLY A 251 -7.37 14.69 8.16
C GLY A 251 -8.80 15.03 8.59
N GLY A 252 -9.67 14.03 8.72
CA GLY A 252 -11.08 14.17 9.09
C GLY A 252 -12.02 14.39 7.91
N MET A 253 -11.59 14.17 6.68
CA MET A 253 -12.39 14.44 5.47
C MET A 253 -13.67 13.58 5.38
N THR A 254 -13.64 12.38 5.96
CA THR A 254 -14.75 11.40 5.87
C THR A 254 -15.52 11.18 7.18
N CYS A 255 -15.25 11.95 8.23
CA CYS A 255 -16.00 11.87 9.50
C CYS A 255 -17.09 12.95 9.61
#